data_e041f874fcf8e7f6df0769082bccee2a
#
_entry.id   e041f874fcf8e7f6df0769082bccee2a
#
_cell.length_a   1.000
_cell.length_b   1.000
_cell.length_c   1.000
_cell.angle_alpha   90.00
_cell.angle_beta   90.00
_cell.angle_gamma   90.00
#
_symmetry.space_group_name_H-M   'P 1'
#
loop_
_entity.id
_entity.type
_entity.pdbx_description
1 polymer ?
#
loop_
_entity_poly.entity_id
_entity_poly.type
_entity_poly.pdbx_seq_one_letter_code
_entity_poly.pdbx_strand_id
1 'polypeptide(L)'
;KTPPPAAPVRAREQALQEARSFIDACFAQSPLTATRWHTADAYGASARRYQALQRDEIGPWPVRAFYATQRAMLASLGRLSKGMRIGLAQGFDSGASLDYVYGNQPQGDWGLGKVIDGGYLGAIGWRGIRLRRWHIQEALGRLIAQHPTTQPLRILDIAAGGGRYVLETVKRFQERDIHVTLRDFEPVNLEQAR
;
A
#
# COMPACT_ATOMS: atom_id res chain seq x y z
N LYS A 1 -21.60 -19.80 16.58
CA LYS A 1 -22.28 -18.50 16.47
C LYS A 1 -22.67 -18.34 15.02
N THR A 2 -23.97 -18.28 14.72
CA THR A 2 -24.51 -18.05 13.38
C THR A 2 -24.06 -16.68 12.87
N PRO A 3 -23.57 -16.54 11.63
CA PRO A 3 -23.24 -15.24 11.10
C PRO A 3 -24.47 -14.34 11.05
N PRO A 4 -24.33 -13.02 11.28
CA PRO A 4 -25.46 -12.10 11.21
C PRO A 4 -26.10 -12.14 9.80
N PRO A 5 -27.43 -11.94 9.69
CA PRO A 5 -28.11 -11.94 8.41
C PRO A 5 -27.53 -10.89 7.47
N ALA A 6 -27.40 -11.22 6.19
CA ALA A 6 -26.90 -10.31 5.18
C ALA A 6 -27.79 -9.06 5.11
N ALA A 7 -27.18 -7.87 5.09
CA ALA A 7 -27.90 -6.62 4.95
C ALA A 7 -28.74 -6.61 3.64
N PRO A 8 -29.96 -6.03 3.65
CA PRO A 8 -30.79 -5.97 2.47
C PRO A 8 -30.07 -5.25 1.32
N VAL A 9 -30.30 -5.70 0.09
CA VAL A 9 -29.59 -5.25 -1.14
C VAL A 9 -29.57 -3.71 -1.25
N ARG A 10 -30.68 -3.04 -0.97
CA ARG A 10 -30.78 -1.57 -0.98
C ARG A 10 -29.82 -0.88 0.01
N ALA A 11 -29.64 -1.44 1.20
CA ALA A 11 -28.71 -0.90 2.18
C ALA A 11 -27.26 -1.05 1.74
N ARG A 12 -26.93 -2.12 1.00
CA ARG A 12 -25.62 -2.32 0.37
C ARG A 12 -25.35 -1.32 -0.74
N GLU A 13 -26.31 -1.09 -1.60
CA GLU A 13 -26.20 -0.13 -2.71
C GLU A 13 -26.04 1.29 -2.18
N GLN A 14 -26.81 1.66 -1.18
CA GLN A 14 -26.70 2.95 -0.52
C GLN A 14 -25.33 3.13 0.13
N ALA A 15 -24.84 2.15 0.88
CA ALA A 15 -23.52 2.20 1.51
C ALA A 15 -22.38 2.29 0.46
N LEU A 16 -22.51 1.62 -0.69
CA LEU A 16 -21.57 1.73 -1.79
C LEU A 16 -21.59 3.12 -2.44
N GLN A 17 -22.75 3.72 -2.55
CA GLN A 17 -22.92 5.06 -3.13
C GLN A 17 -22.34 6.13 -2.19
N GLU A 18 -22.59 6.00 -0.88
CA GLU A 18 -22.01 6.86 0.15
C GLU A 18 -20.47 6.75 0.18
N ALA A 19 -19.94 5.52 0.11
CA ALA A 19 -18.50 5.28 0.05
C ALA A 19 -17.87 5.90 -1.22
N ARG A 20 -18.50 5.78 -2.38
CA ARG A 20 -18.05 6.41 -3.62
C ARG A 20 -18.04 7.92 -3.50
N SER A 21 -19.14 8.51 -3.04
CA SER A 21 -19.26 9.97 -2.85
C SER A 21 -18.20 10.49 -1.87
N PHE A 22 -17.90 9.73 -0.82
CA PHE A 22 -16.85 10.06 0.13
C PHE A 22 -15.47 10.01 -0.51
N ILE A 23 -15.17 8.96 -1.29
CA ILE A 23 -13.91 8.80 -2.01
C ILE A 23 -13.73 9.96 -3.01
N ASP A 24 -14.77 10.28 -3.78
CA ASP A 24 -14.76 11.38 -4.76
C ASP A 24 -14.51 12.73 -4.07
N ALA A 25 -15.14 12.98 -2.92
CA ALA A 25 -14.91 14.17 -2.11
C ALA A 25 -13.47 14.25 -1.57
N CYS A 26 -12.91 13.12 -1.11
CA CYS A 26 -11.51 13.06 -0.67
C CYS A 26 -10.55 13.35 -1.82
N PHE A 27 -10.81 12.80 -3.01
CA PHE A 27 -10.01 13.07 -4.21
C PHE A 27 -10.15 14.53 -4.65
N ALA A 28 -11.33 15.10 -4.65
CA ALA A 28 -11.56 16.51 -5.02
C ALA A 28 -10.81 17.49 -4.11
N GLN A 29 -10.61 17.14 -2.84
CA GLN A 29 -9.88 17.96 -1.86
C GLN A 29 -8.38 17.66 -1.81
N SER A 30 -7.91 16.64 -2.53
CA SER A 30 -6.49 16.26 -2.53
C SER A 30 -5.67 17.25 -3.36
N PRO A 31 -4.57 17.80 -2.84
CA PRO A 31 -3.66 18.64 -3.64
C PRO A 31 -3.03 17.87 -4.82
N LEU A 32 -3.09 16.55 -4.82
CA LEU A 32 -2.63 15.71 -5.92
C LEU A 32 -3.59 15.73 -7.12
N THR A 33 -4.87 16.09 -6.94
CA THR A 33 -5.84 16.22 -8.03
C THR A 33 -5.63 17.50 -8.83
N ALA A 34 -4.99 18.51 -8.26
CA ALA A 34 -4.60 19.73 -8.97
C ALA A 34 -3.43 19.55 -9.96
N THR A 35 -2.69 18.45 -9.83
CA THR A 35 -1.63 18.09 -10.79
C THR A 35 -2.23 17.23 -11.89
N ARG A 36 -1.88 17.52 -13.16
CA ARG A 36 -2.35 16.88 -14.41
C ARG A 36 -2.14 15.33 -14.50
N TRP A 37 -2.10 14.64 -13.38
CA TRP A 37 -1.92 13.18 -13.29
C TRP A 37 -3.18 12.40 -13.69
N HIS A 38 -4.30 13.09 -13.92
CA HIS A 38 -5.59 12.48 -14.24
C HIS A 38 -5.83 12.15 -15.72
N THR A 39 -4.96 12.57 -16.61
CA THR A 39 -5.03 12.02 -17.95
C THR A 39 -4.30 10.67 -17.93
N ALA A 40 -5.08 9.61 -17.80
CA ALA A 40 -4.61 8.21 -17.93
C ALA A 40 -3.72 8.02 -19.19
N ASP A 41 -3.81 8.91 -20.16
CA ASP A 41 -3.05 8.94 -21.39
C ASP A 41 -1.65 9.58 -21.27
N ALA A 42 -1.38 10.35 -20.22
CA ALA A 42 -0.10 11.07 -20.12
C ALA A 42 1.05 10.19 -19.59
N TYR A 43 0.77 9.15 -18.78
CA TYR A 43 1.77 8.29 -18.15
C TYR A 43 1.43 6.80 -18.13
N GLY A 44 0.21 6.43 -18.53
CA GLY A 44 -0.20 5.05 -18.63
C GLY A 44 0.47 4.39 -19.83
N ALA A 45 1.07 3.21 -19.64
CA ALA A 45 1.28 2.31 -20.76
C ALA A 45 -0.09 2.12 -21.42
N SER A 46 -0.21 2.47 -22.73
CA SER A 46 -1.44 2.19 -23.46
C SER A 46 -1.84 0.73 -23.23
N ALA A 47 -3.13 0.40 -23.29
CA ALA A 47 -3.61 -0.98 -23.12
C ALA A 47 -2.85 -1.95 -24.04
N ARG A 48 -2.46 -1.49 -25.24
CA ARG A 48 -1.59 -2.25 -26.17
C ARG A 48 -0.21 -2.51 -25.58
N ARG A 49 0.43 -1.51 -24.99
CA ARG A 49 1.76 -1.65 -24.40
C ARG A 49 1.72 -2.56 -23.15
N TYR A 50 0.69 -2.45 -22.35
CA TYR A 50 0.47 -3.36 -21.23
C TYR A 50 0.28 -4.80 -21.69
N GLN A 51 -0.56 -5.03 -22.72
CA GLN A 51 -0.76 -6.36 -23.30
C GLN A 51 0.51 -6.93 -23.94
N ALA A 52 1.31 -6.09 -24.63
CA ALA A 52 2.59 -6.49 -25.18
C ALA A 52 3.57 -6.91 -24.09
N LEU A 53 3.63 -6.16 -22.98
CA LEU A 53 4.45 -6.50 -21.81
C LEU A 53 4.00 -7.79 -21.13
N GLN A 54 2.69 -8.07 -21.08
CA GLN A 54 2.17 -9.34 -20.55
C GLN A 54 2.54 -10.55 -21.42
N ARG A 55 2.71 -10.36 -22.74
CA ARG A 55 3.05 -11.43 -23.67
C ARG A 55 4.56 -11.67 -23.83
N ASP A 56 5.41 -11.09 -22.96
CA ASP A 56 6.87 -11.09 -23.09
C ASP A 56 7.42 -10.54 -24.44
N GLU A 57 6.59 -9.82 -25.19
CA GLU A 57 6.98 -9.13 -26.43
C GLU A 57 7.75 -7.84 -26.09
N ILE A 58 8.88 -7.99 -25.42
CA ILE A 58 9.67 -6.86 -24.90
C ILE A 58 10.58 -6.28 -25.99
N GLY A 59 10.12 -6.20 -27.22
CA GLY A 59 10.88 -5.55 -28.28
C GLY A 59 12.09 -6.32 -28.83
N PRO A 60 12.95 -5.68 -29.65
CA PRO A 60 14.07 -6.32 -30.32
C PRO A 60 15.11 -6.86 -29.32
N TRP A 61 15.91 -7.81 -29.77
CA TRP A 61 16.89 -8.53 -28.95
C TRP A 61 17.82 -7.66 -28.10
N PRO A 62 18.28 -6.45 -28.51
CA PRO A 62 19.12 -5.61 -27.64
C PRO A 62 18.37 -5.14 -26.38
N VAL A 63 17.06 -4.82 -26.51
CA VAL A 63 16.21 -4.43 -25.38
C VAL A 63 15.99 -5.61 -24.45
N ARG A 64 15.79 -6.80 -24.99
CA ARG A 64 15.66 -8.05 -24.22
C ARG A 64 16.95 -8.36 -23.44
N ALA A 65 18.12 -8.21 -24.11
CA ALA A 65 19.42 -8.39 -23.46
C ALA A 65 19.63 -7.39 -22.32
N PHE A 66 19.27 -6.12 -22.54
CA PHE A 66 19.33 -5.09 -21.49
C PHE A 66 18.49 -5.48 -20.27
N TYR A 67 17.23 -5.87 -20.46
CA TYR A 67 16.39 -6.29 -19.33
C TYR A 67 16.86 -7.60 -18.69
N ALA A 68 17.43 -8.53 -19.46
CA ALA A 68 18.03 -9.75 -18.90
C ALA A 68 19.22 -9.42 -17.99
N THR A 69 20.09 -8.50 -18.43
CA THR A 69 21.21 -8.00 -17.61
C THR A 69 20.72 -7.31 -16.35
N GLN A 70 19.72 -6.45 -16.45
CA GLN A 70 19.11 -5.81 -15.30
C GLN A 70 18.53 -6.82 -14.29
N ARG A 71 17.83 -7.85 -14.78
CA ARG A 71 17.31 -8.93 -13.92
C ARG A 71 18.43 -9.70 -13.23
N ALA A 72 19.50 -10.05 -13.97
CA ALA A 72 20.65 -10.74 -13.41
C ALA A 72 21.36 -9.90 -12.33
N MET A 73 21.53 -8.61 -12.58
CA MET A 73 22.08 -7.67 -11.62
C MET A 73 21.21 -7.55 -10.36
N LEU A 74 19.89 -7.43 -10.51
CA LEU A 74 18.96 -7.39 -9.37
C LEU A 74 18.94 -8.72 -8.60
N ALA A 75 19.01 -9.85 -9.31
CA ALA A 75 19.05 -11.17 -8.68
C ALA A 75 20.35 -11.44 -7.91
N SER A 76 21.48 -10.86 -8.32
CA SER A 76 22.78 -11.02 -7.65
C SER A 76 22.99 -9.96 -6.56
N LEU A 77 23.12 -8.70 -6.94
CA LEU A 77 23.38 -7.59 -6.02
C LEU A 77 22.19 -7.26 -5.12
N GLY A 78 20.96 -7.48 -5.62
CA GLY A 78 19.74 -7.28 -4.85
C GLY A 78 19.69 -8.14 -3.58
N ARG A 79 20.37 -9.29 -3.56
CA ARG A 79 20.48 -10.14 -2.36
C ARG A 79 21.19 -9.48 -1.19
N LEU A 80 21.99 -8.46 -1.43
CA LEU A 80 22.62 -7.65 -0.39
C LEU A 80 21.62 -6.66 0.25
N SER A 81 20.55 -6.32 -0.45
CA SER A 81 19.47 -5.50 0.08
C SER A 81 18.48 -6.34 0.88
N LYS A 82 18.16 -5.94 2.11
CA LYS A 82 17.13 -6.60 2.92
C LYS A 82 15.75 -6.46 2.29
N GLY A 83 15.42 -5.29 1.77
CA GLY A 83 14.12 -5.05 1.12
C GLY A 83 13.92 -5.90 -0.12
N MET A 84 14.96 -6.06 -0.95
CA MET A 84 14.92 -6.94 -2.12
C MET A 84 14.75 -8.41 -1.71
N ARG A 85 15.45 -8.89 -0.68
CA ARG A 85 15.30 -10.27 -0.16
C ARG A 85 13.88 -10.55 0.30
N ILE A 86 13.28 -9.62 1.05
CA ILE A 86 11.89 -9.75 1.50
C ILE A 86 10.95 -9.83 0.29
N GLY A 87 11.10 -8.89 -0.66
CA GLY A 87 10.27 -8.85 -1.86
C GLY A 87 10.39 -10.09 -2.73
N LEU A 88 11.59 -10.64 -2.91
CA LEU A 88 11.83 -11.88 -3.66
C LEU A 88 11.29 -13.12 -2.96
N ALA A 89 11.27 -13.15 -1.63
CA ALA A 89 10.81 -14.29 -0.85
C ALA A 89 9.29 -14.33 -0.66
N GLN A 90 8.65 -13.17 -0.47
CA GLN A 90 7.25 -13.06 -0.05
C GLN A 90 6.38 -12.29 -1.04
N GLY A 91 6.97 -11.69 -2.07
CA GLY A 91 6.30 -10.76 -2.98
C GLY A 91 6.53 -9.30 -2.59
N PHE A 92 6.69 -8.44 -3.60
CA PHE A 92 6.92 -7.00 -3.39
C PHE A 92 5.67 -6.25 -2.90
N ASP A 93 4.50 -6.86 -3.04
CA ASP A 93 3.20 -6.39 -2.59
C ASP A 93 2.76 -7.02 -1.26
N SER A 94 3.58 -7.89 -0.67
CA SER A 94 3.29 -8.53 0.61
C SER A 94 3.28 -7.53 1.78
N GLY A 95 2.53 -7.87 2.83
CA GLY A 95 2.49 -7.09 4.07
C GLY A 95 3.86 -6.81 4.65
N ALA A 96 4.76 -7.82 4.65
CA ALA A 96 6.13 -7.68 5.13
C ALA A 96 6.98 -6.73 4.28
N SER A 97 6.84 -6.78 2.94
CA SER A 97 7.52 -5.82 2.04
C SER A 97 7.04 -4.40 2.27
N LEU A 98 5.73 -4.21 2.38
CA LEU A 98 5.15 -2.89 2.63
C LEU A 98 5.55 -2.36 4.01
N ASP A 99 5.58 -3.21 5.03
CA ASP A 99 6.00 -2.81 6.38
C ASP A 99 7.47 -2.36 6.40
N TYR A 100 8.33 -3.10 5.71
CA TYR A 100 9.73 -2.72 5.55
C TYR A 100 9.89 -1.36 4.84
N VAL A 101 9.13 -1.15 3.76
CA VAL A 101 9.09 0.13 3.04
C VAL A 101 8.59 1.27 3.91
N TYR A 102 7.60 1.02 4.75
CA TYR A 102 7.08 2.00 5.71
C TYR A 102 8.10 2.41 6.77
N GLY A 103 8.93 1.46 7.21
CA GLY A 103 10.03 1.73 8.13
C GLY A 103 11.10 2.65 7.55
N ASN A 104 11.31 2.61 6.24
CA ASN A 104 12.25 3.45 5.47
C ASN A 104 13.67 3.52 6.06
N GLN A 105 14.14 2.41 6.61
CA GLN A 105 15.47 2.30 7.21
C GLN A 105 16.29 1.25 6.44
N PRO A 106 17.34 1.65 5.71
CA PRO A 106 18.20 0.71 5.01
C PRO A 106 18.88 -0.25 5.99
N GLN A 107 18.64 -1.56 5.82
CA GLN A 107 19.20 -2.62 6.67
C GLN A 107 19.91 -3.70 5.83
N GLY A 108 20.40 -3.34 4.65
CA GLY A 108 21.16 -4.24 3.81
C GLY A 108 22.47 -4.67 4.44
N ASP A 109 23.02 -5.79 3.96
CA ASP A 109 24.25 -6.38 4.50
C ASP A 109 25.46 -5.50 4.15
N TRP A 110 26.33 -5.30 5.11
CA TRP A 110 27.56 -4.51 4.97
C TRP A 110 27.27 -3.06 4.49
N GLY A 111 28.30 -2.27 4.24
CA GLY A 111 28.14 -0.89 3.75
C GLY A 111 27.49 -0.83 2.37
N LEU A 112 27.93 -1.69 1.44
CA LEU A 112 27.41 -1.75 0.08
C LEU A 112 25.92 -2.17 0.06
N GLY A 113 25.54 -3.18 0.86
CA GLY A 113 24.17 -3.62 0.95
C GLY A 113 23.23 -2.53 1.47
N LYS A 114 23.67 -1.70 2.41
CA LYS A 114 22.92 -0.53 2.89
C LYS A 114 22.73 0.52 1.79
N VAL A 115 23.73 0.75 0.95
CA VAL A 115 23.62 1.69 -0.19
C VAL A 115 22.61 1.16 -1.20
N ILE A 116 22.69 -0.12 -1.57
CA ILE A 116 21.76 -0.76 -2.50
C ILE A 116 20.33 -0.73 -1.92
N ASP A 117 20.18 -1.05 -0.65
CA ASP A 117 18.91 -1.04 0.05
C ASP A 117 18.31 0.38 0.17
N GLY A 118 19.17 1.38 0.39
CA GLY A 118 18.79 2.79 0.33
C GLY A 118 18.27 3.19 -1.05
N GLY A 119 18.93 2.74 -2.12
CA GLY A 119 18.46 2.92 -3.50
C GLY A 119 17.12 2.23 -3.74
N TYR A 120 16.93 1.00 -3.24
CA TYR A 120 15.67 0.28 -3.29
C TYR A 120 14.55 1.07 -2.60
N LEU A 121 14.76 1.49 -1.35
CA LEU A 121 13.78 2.27 -0.60
C LEU A 121 13.54 3.67 -1.20
N GLY A 122 14.54 4.22 -1.88
CA GLY A 122 14.47 5.51 -2.59
C GLY A 122 13.69 5.46 -3.90
N ALA A 123 13.35 4.27 -4.42
CA ALA A 123 12.61 4.15 -5.67
C ALA A 123 11.26 4.88 -5.63
N ILE A 124 10.88 5.48 -6.77
CA ILE A 124 9.69 6.34 -6.89
C ILE A 124 8.43 5.63 -6.42
N GLY A 125 8.28 4.33 -6.72
CA GLY A 125 7.15 3.51 -6.29
C GLY A 125 7.05 3.44 -4.77
N TRP A 126 8.16 3.18 -4.08
CA TRP A 126 8.18 3.08 -2.62
C TRP A 126 7.96 4.43 -1.92
N ARG A 127 8.46 5.50 -2.53
CA ARG A 127 8.14 6.85 -2.06
C ARG A 127 6.64 7.14 -2.15
N GLY A 128 6.00 6.72 -3.25
CA GLY A 128 4.56 6.81 -3.42
C GLY A 128 3.78 6.00 -2.37
N ILE A 129 4.24 4.77 -2.07
CA ILE A 129 3.64 3.92 -1.02
C ILE A 129 3.72 4.59 0.36
N ARG A 130 4.87 5.19 0.71
CA ARG A 130 4.99 5.93 1.97
C ARG A 130 4.11 7.17 2.03
N LEU A 131 4.00 7.89 0.91
CA LEU A 131 3.09 9.04 0.81
C LEU A 131 1.62 8.60 0.94
N ARG A 132 1.23 7.49 0.30
CA ARG A 132 -0.10 6.89 0.45
C ARG A 132 -0.41 6.58 1.91
N ARG A 133 0.52 5.95 2.66
CA ARG A 133 0.36 5.70 4.09
C ARG A 133 0.06 6.98 4.85
N TRP A 134 0.85 8.03 4.62
CA TRP A 134 0.65 9.32 5.28
C TRP A 134 -0.74 9.91 5.00
N HIS A 135 -1.20 9.87 3.74
CA HIS A 135 -2.54 10.34 3.38
C HIS A 135 -3.65 9.52 4.04
N ILE A 136 -3.50 8.20 4.12
CA ILE A 136 -4.47 7.34 4.81
C ILE A 136 -4.53 7.69 6.31
N GLN A 137 -3.37 7.87 6.95
CA GLN A 137 -3.31 8.25 8.37
C GLN A 137 -3.95 9.62 8.63
N GLU A 138 -3.73 10.57 7.75
CA GLU A 138 -4.33 11.89 7.83
C GLU A 138 -5.86 11.84 7.66
N ALA A 139 -6.33 11.13 6.63
CA ALA A 139 -7.77 10.95 6.40
C ALA A 139 -8.45 10.24 7.57
N LEU A 140 -7.86 9.15 8.06
CA LEU A 140 -8.37 8.40 9.20
C LEU A 140 -8.38 9.25 10.47
N GLY A 141 -7.31 10.02 10.71
CA GLY A 141 -7.25 10.94 11.86
C GLY A 141 -8.34 11.98 11.83
N ARG A 142 -8.66 12.54 10.66
CA ARG A 142 -9.78 13.49 10.50
C ARG A 142 -11.12 12.83 10.79
N LEU A 143 -11.35 11.63 10.27
CA LEU A 143 -12.57 10.87 10.52
C LEU A 143 -12.75 10.56 12.01
N ILE A 144 -11.69 10.13 12.69
CA ILE A 144 -11.71 9.89 14.13
C ILE A 144 -12.04 11.19 14.88
N ALA A 145 -11.41 12.31 14.52
CA ALA A 145 -11.63 13.60 15.17
C ALA A 145 -13.07 14.12 14.97
N GLN A 146 -13.69 13.85 13.84
CA GLN A 146 -15.06 14.26 13.51
C GLN A 146 -16.13 13.34 14.12
N HIS A 147 -15.79 12.10 14.48
CA HIS A 147 -16.74 11.16 15.07
C HIS A 147 -17.17 11.64 16.47
N PRO A 148 -18.48 11.57 16.84
CA PRO A 148 -18.94 11.97 18.17
C PRO A 148 -18.22 11.24 19.30
N THR A 149 -17.77 11.97 20.32
CA THR A 149 -17.06 11.37 21.47
C THR A 149 -17.95 10.52 22.37
N THR A 150 -19.25 10.68 22.25
CA THR A 150 -20.25 9.96 23.05
C THR A 150 -20.56 8.56 22.50
N GLN A 151 -20.00 8.19 21.34
CA GLN A 151 -20.24 6.91 20.69
C GLN A 151 -18.93 6.18 20.44
N PRO A 152 -18.88 4.84 20.68
CA PRO A 152 -17.72 4.04 20.34
C PRO A 152 -17.51 4.02 18.82
N LEU A 153 -16.28 4.24 18.36
CA LEU A 153 -15.90 4.13 16.96
C LEU A 153 -15.42 2.71 16.64
N ARG A 154 -15.97 2.12 15.59
CA ARG A 154 -15.53 0.80 15.11
C ARG A 154 -14.86 0.93 13.76
N ILE A 155 -13.61 0.48 13.67
CA ILE A 155 -12.79 0.49 12.47
C ILE A 155 -12.57 -0.95 12.04
N LEU A 156 -12.90 -1.28 10.78
CA LEU A 156 -12.57 -2.54 10.15
C LEU A 156 -11.55 -2.29 9.03
N ASP A 157 -10.38 -2.89 9.15
CA ASP A 157 -9.33 -2.86 8.13
C ASP A 157 -9.23 -4.25 7.50
N ILE A 158 -9.45 -4.33 6.19
CA ILE A 158 -9.43 -5.56 5.41
C ILE A 158 -8.17 -5.56 4.54
N ALA A 159 -7.46 -6.70 4.51
CA ALA A 159 -6.12 -6.82 3.96
C ALA A 159 -5.14 -5.88 4.68
N ALA A 160 -5.23 -5.89 6.01
CA ALA A 160 -4.57 -4.93 6.89
C ALA A 160 -3.04 -5.07 6.94
N GLY A 161 -2.49 -6.21 6.48
CA GLY A 161 -1.10 -6.52 6.75
C GLY A 161 -0.85 -6.50 8.26
N GLY A 162 0.21 -5.82 8.72
CA GLY A 162 0.47 -5.58 10.14
C GLY A 162 -0.36 -4.45 10.75
N GLY A 163 -1.34 -3.88 10.05
CA GLY A 163 -2.23 -2.82 10.54
C GLY A 163 -1.54 -1.50 10.94
N ARG A 164 -0.28 -1.31 10.54
CA ARG A 164 0.59 -0.23 11.02
C ARG A 164 -0.06 1.14 10.91
N TYR A 165 -0.63 1.52 9.77
CA TYR A 165 -1.18 2.86 9.57
C TYR A 165 -2.43 3.11 10.43
N VAL A 166 -3.27 2.10 10.62
CA VAL A 166 -4.46 2.19 11.51
C VAL A 166 -4.02 2.29 12.96
N LEU A 167 -3.17 1.36 13.40
CA LEU A 167 -2.73 1.30 14.80
C LEU A 167 -1.94 2.55 15.22
N GLU A 168 -1.04 3.05 14.36
CA GLU A 168 -0.31 4.30 14.63
C GLU A 168 -1.25 5.52 14.65
N THR A 169 -2.31 5.52 13.84
CA THR A 169 -3.29 6.60 13.87
C THR A 169 -4.10 6.57 15.14
N VAL A 170 -4.64 5.40 15.52
CA VAL A 170 -5.45 5.23 16.73
C VAL A 170 -4.67 5.56 18.00
N LYS A 171 -3.37 5.25 18.04
CA LYS A 171 -2.49 5.65 19.16
C LYS A 171 -2.48 7.15 19.47
N ARG A 172 -2.87 8.00 18.53
CA ARG A 172 -2.98 9.46 18.74
C ARG A 172 -4.27 9.88 19.43
N PHE A 173 -5.22 8.94 19.61
CA PHE A 173 -6.55 9.18 20.16
C PHE A 173 -6.85 8.22 21.34
N GLN A 174 -5.91 8.13 22.29
CA GLN A 174 -5.98 7.16 23.40
C GLN A 174 -7.17 7.36 24.33
N GLU A 175 -7.67 8.58 24.43
CA GLU A 175 -8.84 8.94 25.21
C GLU A 175 -10.18 8.62 24.52
N ARG A 176 -10.14 8.09 23.31
CA ARG A 176 -11.34 7.76 22.53
C ARG A 176 -11.65 6.27 22.64
N ASP A 177 -12.93 5.94 22.76
CA ASP A 177 -13.39 4.55 22.68
C ASP A 177 -13.38 4.06 21.21
N ILE A 178 -12.26 3.43 20.82
CA ILE A 178 -12.03 2.98 19.45
C ILE A 178 -11.75 1.48 19.44
N HIS A 179 -12.60 0.76 18.73
CA HIS A 179 -12.43 -0.68 18.49
C HIS A 179 -11.91 -0.92 17.07
N VAL A 180 -10.72 -1.49 16.96
CA VAL A 180 -10.12 -1.84 15.66
C VAL A 180 -10.21 -3.33 15.45
N THR A 181 -10.73 -3.74 14.29
CA THR A 181 -10.70 -5.12 13.81
C THR A 181 -9.82 -5.18 12.57
N LEU A 182 -8.69 -5.88 12.68
CA LEU A 182 -7.80 -6.14 11.55
C LEU A 182 -8.13 -7.52 10.97
N ARG A 183 -8.22 -7.58 9.64
CA ARG A 183 -8.34 -8.84 8.90
C ARG A 183 -7.29 -8.91 7.81
N ASP A 184 -6.59 -10.02 7.76
CA ASP A 184 -5.61 -10.32 6.71
C ASP A 184 -5.71 -11.78 6.32
N PHE A 185 -5.30 -12.10 5.09
CA PHE A 185 -5.25 -13.48 4.60
C PHE A 185 -4.11 -14.27 5.26
N GLU A 186 -2.96 -13.60 5.48
CA GLU A 186 -1.78 -14.21 6.08
C GLU A 186 -1.78 -14.01 7.61
N PRO A 187 -1.92 -15.07 8.41
CA PRO A 187 -1.94 -14.96 9.88
C PRO A 187 -0.69 -14.30 10.47
N VAL A 188 0.48 -14.51 9.84
CA VAL A 188 1.75 -13.94 10.28
C VAL A 188 1.74 -12.40 10.27
N ASN A 189 0.97 -11.79 9.37
CA ASN A 189 0.82 -10.34 9.34
C ASN A 189 0.08 -9.83 10.58
N LEU A 190 -0.91 -10.57 11.05
CA LEU A 190 -1.69 -10.20 12.25
C LEU A 190 -0.90 -10.39 13.55
N GLU A 191 0.09 -11.29 13.57
CA GLU A 191 0.99 -11.46 14.72
C GLU A 191 1.88 -10.23 14.92
N GLN A 192 2.23 -9.54 13.86
CA GLN A 192 3.01 -8.29 13.92
C GLN A 192 2.21 -7.10 14.47
N ALA A 193 0.88 -7.21 14.49
CA ALA A 193 -0.03 -6.17 14.97
C ALA A 193 -0.28 -6.25 16.49
N ARG A 194 0.17 -7.30 17.15
CA ARG A 194 0.06 -7.52 18.60
C ARG A 194 1.20 -6.88 19.36
#